data_b3b8a390c7b19aed91dafa7605417eda
#
_entry.id   b3b8a390c7b19aed91dafa7605417eda
#
_cell.length_a   1.000
_cell.length_b   1.000
_cell.length_c   1.000
_cell.angle_alpha   90.00
_cell.angle_beta   90.00
_cell.angle_gamma   90.00
#
_symmetry.space_group_name_H-M   'P 1'
#
loop_
_entity.id
_entity.type
_entity.pdbx_description
1 polymer ?
#
loop_
_entity_poly.entity_id
_entity_poly.type
_entity_poly.pdbx_seq_one_letter_code
_entity_poly.pdbx_strand_id
1 'polypeptide(L)'
;MKFCSECAHPVELMVPAGDNRPRYVCVNCSAIHYQNPKMVIGTLPLWERDGELQVLLCKRAIEPRRGFWTLPAGFMENNETTAEAAQRETEEEAGANIDLGKLFTLLNVPRVHQVHMFYMATLRDLDFAPGEESLDVKMFTEAEIPWDDLAFPTIRTTLELFFADRVNMREGGSYGFHTLDITQPMRQSVAT
;
A
#
# COMPACT_ATOMS: atom_id res chain seq x y z
N MET A 1 -0.11 -2.93 22.55
CA MET A 1 -0.52 -4.22 23.17
C MET A 1 -0.86 -3.95 24.62
N LYS A 2 -1.91 -4.57 25.19
CA LYS A 2 -2.28 -4.40 26.61
C LYS A 2 -2.09 -5.68 27.42
N PHE A 3 -2.24 -6.83 26.78
CA PHE A 3 -2.19 -8.14 27.41
C PHE A 3 -1.24 -9.08 26.65
N CYS A 4 -0.66 -10.01 27.37
CA CYS A 4 0.22 -11.06 26.87
C CYS A 4 -0.58 -12.09 26.06
N SER A 5 -0.10 -12.47 24.88
CA SER A 5 -0.73 -13.52 24.07
C SER A 5 -0.55 -14.93 24.64
N GLU A 6 0.44 -15.13 25.51
CA GLU A 6 0.76 -16.45 26.08
C GLU A 6 -0.07 -16.75 27.34
N CYS A 7 -0.31 -15.75 28.21
CA CYS A 7 -0.93 -15.99 29.51
C CYS A 7 -1.98 -14.96 29.92
N ALA A 8 -2.38 -14.08 29.02
CA ALA A 8 -3.40 -13.05 29.19
C ALA A 8 -3.16 -12.02 30.33
N HIS A 9 -2.00 -12.04 31.01
CA HIS A 9 -1.66 -11.02 32.00
C HIS A 9 -1.25 -9.70 31.33
N PRO A 10 -1.30 -8.56 32.04
CA PRO A 10 -0.83 -7.27 31.53
C PRO A 10 0.62 -7.31 31.05
N VAL A 11 0.92 -6.49 30.07
CA VAL A 11 2.28 -6.25 29.59
C VAL A 11 2.70 -4.82 29.87
N GLU A 12 3.99 -4.62 30.15
CA GLU A 12 4.62 -3.32 30.35
C GLU A 12 5.63 -3.03 29.25
N LEU A 13 5.80 -1.75 28.90
CA LEU A 13 6.79 -1.31 27.93
C LEU A 13 8.11 -1.04 28.67
N MET A 14 9.09 -1.92 28.50
CA MET A 14 10.41 -1.81 29.13
C MET A 14 11.50 -2.31 28.20
N VAL A 15 12.75 -1.97 28.49
CA VAL A 15 13.92 -2.50 27.78
C VAL A 15 14.30 -3.81 28.41
N PRO A 16 14.12 -4.98 27.75
CA PRO A 16 14.48 -6.27 28.31
C PRO A 16 16.00 -6.41 28.43
N ALA A 17 16.46 -7.31 29.30
CA ALA A 17 17.86 -7.62 29.43
C ALA A 17 18.42 -8.12 28.09
N GLY A 18 19.50 -7.48 27.61
CA GLY A 18 20.14 -7.82 26.34
C GLY A 18 19.53 -7.14 25.10
N ASP A 19 18.48 -6.32 25.26
CA ASP A 19 17.93 -5.50 24.16
C ASP A 19 18.33 -4.02 24.35
N ASN A 20 18.19 -3.23 23.30
CA ASN A 20 18.48 -1.79 23.27
C ASN A 20 17.24 -0.93 23.00
N ARG A 21 16.05 -1.55 22.90
CA ARG A 21 14.78 -0.86 22.61
C ARG A 21 13.67 -1.33 23.56
N PRO A 22 12.68 -0.45 23.84
CA PRO A 22 11.50 -0.86 24.59
C PRO A 22 10.72 -1.95 23.85
N ARG A 23 10.30 -2.99 24.61
CA ARG A 23 9.42 -4.07 24.16
C ARG A 23 8.28 -4.23 25.15
N TYR A 24 7.18 -4.81 24.69
CA TYR A 24 6.14 -5.23 25.60
C TYR A 24 6.56 -6.52 26.30
N VAL A 25 6.75 -6.47 27.63
CA VAL A 25 7.16 -7.61 28.46
C VAL A 25 6.02 -7.99 29.38
N CYS A 26 5.72 -9.27 29.45
CA CYS A 26 4.70 -9.77 30.38
C CYS A 26 5.21 -9.75 31.82
N VAL A 27 4.43 -9.14 32.73
CA VAL A 27 4.78 -9.05 34.15
C VAL A 27 4.68 -10.40 34.89
N ASN A 28 3.97 -11.38 34.30
CA ASN A 28 3.75 -12.69 34.91
C ASN A 28 4.66 -13.79 34.37
N CYS A 29 4.71 -13.98 33.04
CA CYS A 29 5.48 -15.05 32.40
C CYS A 29 6.78 -14.59 31.75
N SER A 30 7.10 -13.30 31.82
CA SER A 30 8.30 -12.67 31.25
C SER A 30 8.44 -12.81 29.73
N ALA A 31 7.37 -13.20 29.01
CA ALA A 31 7.38 -13.24 27.55
C ALA A 31 7.62 -11.85 26.97
N ILE A 32 8.52 -11.76 25.99
CA ILE A 32 8.86 -10.53 25.28
C ILE A 32 8.12 -10.52 23.95
N HIS A 33 7.30 -9.49 23.72
CA HIS A 33 6.53 -9.34 22.50
C HIS A 33 7.18 -8.34 21.57
N TYR A 34 7.64 -8.81 20.42
CA TYR A 34 8.23 -7.99 19.37
C TYR A 34 7.11 -7.46 18.45
N GLN A 35 7.20 -6.18 18.09
CA GLN A 35 6.34 -5.56 17.09
C GLN A 35 7.20 -5.11 15.93
N ASN A 36 6.88 -5.62 14.74
CA ASN A 36 7.55 -5.26 13.50
C ASN A 36 6.62 -4.37 12.63
N PRO A 37 7.17 -3.59 11.70
CA PRO A 37 6.38 -2.87 10.72
C PRO A 37 5.45 -3.83 9.96
N LYS A 38 4.23 -3.38 9.70
CA LYS A 38 3.29 -4.11 8.85
C LYS A 38 3.63 -3.87 7.38
N MET A 39 3.51 -4.93 6.59
CA MET A 39 3.66 -4.86 5.14
C MET A 39 2.30 -4.52 4.52
N VAL A 40 2.27 -3.49 3.67
CA VAL A 40 1.13 -3.13 2.82
C VAL A 40 1.56 -3.40 1.39
N ILE A 41 0.86 -4.30 0.72
CA ILE A 41 1.23 -4.76 -0.60
C ILE A 41 0.10 -4.42 -1.57
N GLY A 42 0.45 -3.91 -2.73
CA GLY A 42 -0.53 -3.59 -3.74
C GLY A 42 0.05 -3.55 -5.14
N THR A 43 -0.77 -3.11 -6.06
CA THR A 43 -0.39 -2.99 -7.48
C THR A 43 -0.59 -1.59 -8.00
N LEU A 44 0.09 -1.31 -9.11
CA LEU A 44 -0.14 -0.20 -10.02
C LEU A 44 -0.73 -0.83 -11.31
N PRO A 45 -2.06 -1.04 -11.39
CA PRO A 45 -2.67 -1.70 -12.53
C PRO A 45 -2.81 -0.73 -13.71
N LEU A 46 -2.25 -1.13 -14.83
CA LEU A 46 -2.11 -0.33 -16.03
C LEU A 46 -2.90 -0.93 -17.20
N TRP A 47 -3.47 -0.06 -18.01
CA TRP A 47 -4.05 -0.39 -19.30
C TRP A 47 -3.55 0.58 -20.35
N GLU A 48 -2.96 0.06 -21.43
CA GLU A 48 -2.52 0.88 -22.54
C GLU A 48 -3.19 0.41 -23.84
N ARG A 49 -3.89 1.31 -24.50
CA ARG A 49 -4.53 1.07 -25.77
C ARG A 49 -4.44 2.30 -26.67
N ASP A 50 -4.07 2.09 -27.92
CA ASP A 50 -3.95 3.14 -28.95
C ASP A 50 -3.03 4.31 -28.54
N GLY A 51 -2.02 4.02 -27.69
CA GLY A 51 -1.05 4.98 -27.16
C GLY A 51 -1.55 5.79 -25.96
N GLU A 52 -2.79 5.56 -25.50
CA GLU A 52 -3.30 6.11 -24.26
C GLU A 52 -3.07 5.13 -23.10
N LEU A 53 -2.40 5.61 -22.07
CA LEU A 53 -2.18 4.87 -20.82
C LEU A 53 -3.14 5.34 -19.74
N GLN A 54 -3.75 4.39 -19.08
CA GLN A 54 -4.62 4.60 -17.93
C GLN A 54 -4.17 3.77 -16.73
N VAL A 55 -4.47 4.26 -15.54
CA VAL A 55 -4.22 3.60 -14.25
C VAL A 55 -5.56 3.33 -13.59
N LEU A 56 -5.74 2.12 -13.06
CA LEU A 56 -6.92 1.77 -12.28
C LEU A 56 -6.73 2.26 -10.83
N LEU A 57 -7.72 2.99 -10.32
CA LEU A 57 -7.80 3.41 -8.91
C LEU A 57 -9.12 2.94 -8.31
N CYS A 58 -9.06 2.62 -7.00
CA CYS A 58 -10.18 2.26 -6.16
C CYS A 58 -10.57 3.44 -5.27
N LYS A 59 -11.87 3.69 -5.10
CA LYS A 59 -12.38 4.69 -4.15
C LYS A 59 -12.74 4.02 -2.84
N ARG A 60 -12.04 4.33 -1.77
CA ARG A 60 -12.14 3.65 -0.49
C ARG A 60 -13.54 3.69 0.13
N ALA A 61 -14.06 2.54 0.54
CA ALA A 61 -15.30 2.41 1.32
C ALA A 61 -15.07 2.44 2.83
N ILE A 62 -13.80 2.27 3.29
CA ILE A 62 -13.44 2.11 4.69
C ILE A 62 -12.52 3.23 5.21
N GLU A 63 -12.50 3.41 6.53
CA GLU A 63 -11.54 4.30 7.19
C GLU A 63 -10.15 3.61 7.34
N PRO A 64 -9.06 4.39 7.38
CA PRO A 64 -9.00 5.84 7.21
C PRO A 64 -9.19 6.25 5.75
N ARG A 65 -9.58 7.51 5.55
CA ARG A 65 -9.69 8.11 4.22
C ARG A 65 -10.81 7.53 3.34
N ARG A 66 -11.93 7.20 3.92
CA ARG A 66 -13.15 6.84 3.16
C ARG A 66 -13.49 7.93 2.12
N GLY A 67 -13.82 7.51 0.90
CA GLY A 67 -14.16 8.40 -0.21
C GLY A 67 -12.97 8.95 -1.00
N PHE A 68 -11.74 8.69 -0.58
CA PHE A 68 -10.52 9.04 -1.31
C PHE A 68 -10.09 7.92 -2.25
N TRP A 69 -9.33 8.27 -3.28
CA TRP A 69 -8.82 7.33 -4.27
C TRP A 69 -7.48 6.73 -3.87
N THR A 70 -7.28 5.47 -4.18
CA THR A 70 -6.06 4.71 -3.88
C THR A 70 -5.72 3.74 -5.00
N LEU A 71 -4.48 3.28 -5.05
CA LEU A 71 -4.14 2.03 -5.72
C LEU A 71 -4.68 0.86 -4.89
N PRO A 72 -5.11 -0.26 -5.50
CA PRO A 72 -5.52 -1.45 -4.76
C PRO A 72 -4.35 -1.97 -3.92
N ALA A 73 -4.54 -2.04 -2.59
CA ALA A 73 -3.48 -2.44 -1.66
C ALA A 73 -4.02 -2.65 -0.24
N GLY A 74 -3.57 -3.72 0.41
CA GLY A 74 -3.88 -4.02 1.80
C GLY A 74 -2.75 -4.71 2.56
N PHE A 75 -3.06 -5.20 3.75
CA PHE A 75 -2.07 -5.87 4.59
C PHE A 75 -1.76 -7.27 4.06
N MET A 76 -0.44 -7.55 3.96
CA MET A 76 0.03 -8.89 3.69
C MET A 76 -0.42 -9.86 4.81
N GLU A 77 -0.93 -11.00 4.41
CA GLU A 77 -1.35 -12.07 5.32
C GLU A 77 -0.23 -13.10 5.58
N ASN A 78 -0.43 -13.91 6.61
CA ASN A 78 0.50 -15.01 6.88
C ASN A 78 0.37 -16.09 5.80
N ASN A 79 1.49 -16.71 5.44
CA ASN A 79 1.62 -17.78 4.46
C ASN A 79 1.39 -17.37 2.99
N GLU A 80 1.41 -16.10 2.67
CA GLU A 80 1.44 -15.64 1.27
C GLU A 80 2.76 -14.91 0.97
N THR A 81 3.15 -14.91 -0.29
CA THR A 81 4.24 -14.09 -0.81
C THR A 81 3.75 -12.67 -1.10
N THR A 82 4.66 -11.72 -1.23
CA THR A 82 4.29 -10.35 -1.62
C THR A 82 3.61 -10.28 -2.99
N ALA A 83 3.95 -11.19 -3.90
CA ALA A 83 3.31 -11.30 -5.21
C ALA A 83 1.86 -11.81 -5.11
N GLU A 84 1.61 -12.81 -4.27
CA GLU A 84 0.27 -13.33 -4.01
C GLU A 84 -0.60 -12.29 -3.31
N ALA A 85 -0.06 -11.58 -2.30
CA ALA A 85 -0.75 -10.48 -1.63
C ALA A 85 -1.17 -9.38 -2.62
N ALA A 86 -0.27 -8.96 -3.53
CA ALA A 86 -0.56 -7.95 -4.53
C ALA A 86 -1.70 -8.36 -5.48
N GLN A 87 -1.72 -9.62 -5.90
CA GLN A 87 -2.79 -10.16 -6.75
C GLN A 87 -4.11 -10.24 -6.00
N ARG A 88 -4.11 -10.81 -4.79
CA ARG A 88 -5.31 -10.94 -3.94
C ARG A 88 -5.95 -9.58 -3.65
N GLU A 89 -5.17 -8.59 -3.20
CA GLU A 89 -5.69 -7.26 -2.91
C GLU A 89 -6.27 -6.57 -4.15
N THR A 90 -5.67 -6.77 -5.32
CA THR A 90 -6.21 -6.22 -6.58
C THR A 90 -7.53 -6.88 -6.97
N GLU A 91 -7.65 -8.19 -6.79
CA GLU A 91 -8.89 -8.91 -7.03
C GLU A 91 -9.98 -8.52 -6.02
N GLU A 92 -9.64 -8.45 -4.72
CA GLU A 92 -10.59 -8.14 -3.64
C GLU A 92 -11.11 -6.70 -3.72
N GLU A 93 -10.26 -5.71 -3.98
CA GLU A 93 -10.66 -4.30 -4.00
C GLU A 93 -11.22 -3.84 -5.35
N ALA A 94 -10.78 -4.43 -6.46
CA ALA A 94 -11.13 -3.98 -7.81
C ALA A 94 -11.81 -5.04 -8.68
N GLY A 95 -11.86 -6.32 -8.29
CA GLY A 95 -12.34 -7.40 -9.14
C GLY A 95 -11.53 -7.57 -10.44
N ALA A 96 -10.31 -7.04 -10.49
CA ALA A 96 -9.55 -6.89 -11.72
C ALA A 96 -8.60 -8.06 -11.96
N ASN A 97 -8.60 -8.59 -13.19
CA ASN A 97 -7.65 -9.59 -13.65
C ASN A 97 -6.36 -8.94 -14.14
N ILE A 98 -5.23 -9.33 -13.57
CA ILE A 98 -3.92 -8.72 -13.89
C ILE A 98 -2.86 -9.75 -14.27
N ASP A 99 -1.90 -9.29 -15.07
CA ASP A 99 -0.58 -9.89 -15.18
C ASP A 99 0.38 -9.10 -14.29
N LEU A 100 0.84 -9.76 -13.20
CA LEU A 100 1.74 -9.11 -12.25
C LEU A 100 3.13 -8.95 -12.88
N GLY A 101 3.63 -7.73 -12.83
CA GLY A 101 4.96 -7.35 -13.30
C GLY A 101 6.00 -7.34 -12.17
N LYS A 102 7.01 -6.50 -12.32
CA LYS A 102 8.07 -6.34 -11.32
C LYS A 102 7.65 -5.43 -10.18
N LEU A 103 8.32 -5.58 -9.03
CA LEU A 103 8.22 -4.62 -7.93
C LEU A 103 8.74 -3.26 -8.42
N PHE A 104 7.92 -2.23 -8.21
CA PHE A 104 8.19 -0.87 -8.69
C PHE A 104 8.62 0.06 -7.56
N THR A 105 7.88 0.07 -6.43
CA THR A 105 8.24 0.90 -5.27
C THR A 105 8.30 0.09 -3.98
N LEU A 106 9.23 0.47 -3.09
CA LEU A 106 9.28 0.12 -1.69
C LEU A 106 9.36 1.43 -0.89
N LEU A 107 8.29 1.75 -0.18
CA LEU A 107 8.13 3.02 0.54
C LEU A 107 8.06 2.76 2.04
N ASN A 108 9.05 3.26 2.78
CA ASN A 108 9.05 3.19 4.23
C ASN A 108 8.14 4.28 4.80
N VAL A 109 7.24 3.91 5.71
CA VAL A 109 6.31 4.84 6.39
C VAL A 109 6.49 4.73 7.90
N PRO A 110 7.63 5.23 8.47
CA PRO A 110 8.00 4.99 9.87
C PRO A 110 6.96 5.48 10.88
N ARG A 111 6.26 6.56 10.59
CA ARG A 111 5.26 7.17 11.50
C ARG A 111 4.09 6.26 11.85
N VAL A 112 3.74 5.34 10.96
CA VAL A 112 2.64 4.38 11.15
C VAL A 112 3.14 2.94 11.24
N HIS A 113 4.47 2.76 11.32
CA HIS A 113 5.11 1.46 11.38
C HIS A 113 4.69 0.54 10.23
N GLN A 114 4.81 1.04 8.98
CA GLN A 114 4.46 0.29 7.77
C GLN A 114 5.57 0.38 6.72
N VAL A 115 5.60 -0.63 5.85
CA VAL A 115 6.37 -0.64 4.60
C VAL A 115 5.38 -0.93 3.49
N HIS A 116 5.29 -0.03 2.50
CA HIS A 116 4.40 -0.18 1.36
C HIS A 116 5.19 -0.64 0.14
N MET A 117 4.67 -1.65 -0.56
CA MET A 117 5.26 -2.20 -1.77
C MET A 117 4.22 -2.21 -2.88
N PHE A 118 4.56 -1.61 -4.03
CA PHE A 118 3.69 -1.64 -5.20
C PHE A 118 4.39 -2.33 -6.37
N TYR A 119 3.70 -3.33 -6.91
CA TYR A 119 4.09 -4.01 -8.13
C TYR A 119 3.45 -3.32 -9.33
N MET A 120 4.17 -3.19 -10.43
CA MET A 120 3.54 -2.91 -11.72
C MET A 120 2.66 -4.08 -12.09
N ALA A 121 1.51 -3.80 -12.70
CA ALA A 121 0.63 -4.83 -13.21
C ALA A 121 -0.01 -4.35 -14.52
N THR A 122 -0.32 -5.29 -15.42
CA THR A 122 -1.07 -5.01 -16.64
C THR A 122 -2.44 -5.65 -16.51
N LEU A 123 -3.50 -4.89 -16.74
CA LEU A 123 -4.85 -5.43 -16.81
C LEU A 123 -4.96 -6.37 -18.02
N ARG A 124 -5.58 -7.54 -17.84
CA ARG A 124 -5.86 -8.49 -18.93
C ARG A 124 -7.07 -8.08 -19.75
N ASP A 125 -8.01 -7.43 -19.10
CA ASP A 125 -9.26 -6.94 -19.66
C ASP A 125 -9.76 -5.71 -18.88
N LEU A 126 -10.93 -5.18 -19.24
CA LEU A 126 -11.59 -4.09 -18.53
C LEU A 126 -12.83 -4.57 -17.77
N ASP A 127 -12.91 -5.86 -17.45
CA ASP A 127 -13.94 -6.45 -16.60
C ASP A 127 -13.48 -6.36 -15.14
N PHE A 128 -13.81 -5.22 -14.51
CA PHE A 128 -13.50 -4.93 -13.12
C PHE A 128 -14.73 -4.30 -12.44
N ALA A 129 -14.82 -4.47 -11.12
CA ALA A 129 -15.92 -3.94 -10.32
C ALA A 129 -15.44 -3.68 -8.88
N PRO A 130 -16.04 -2.70 -8.18
CA PRO A 130 -15.67 -2.44 -6.79
C PRO A 130 -15.99 -3.64 -5.90
N GLY A 131 -14.99 -4.07 -5.12
CA GLY A 131 -15.16 -5.02 -4.04
C GLY A 131 -15.77 -4.39 -2.78
N GLU A 132 -15.85 -5.16 -1.69
CA GLU A 132 -16.52 -4.70 -0.46
C GLU A 132 -15.86 -3.46 0.18
N GLU A 133 -14.55 -3.30 0.03
CA GLU A 133 -13.78 -2.17 0.55
C GLU A 133 -13.69 -0.98 -0.42
N SER A 134 -14.33 -1.06 -1.58
CA SER A 134 -14.34 -0.03 -2.62
C SER A 134 -15.74 0.52 -2.89
N LEU A 135 -15.90 1.85 -2.90
CA LEU A 135 -17.12 2.54 -3.31
C LEU A 135 -17.25 2.62 -4.83
N ASP A 136 -16.13 2.67 -5.52
CA ASP A 136 -16.03 2.86 -6.96
C ASP A 136 -14.64 2.39 -7.44
N VAL A 137 -14.54 1.96 -8.69
CA VAL A 137 -13.29 1.61 -9.35
C VAL A 137 -13.31 2.21 -10.76
N LYS A 138 -12.24 2.93 -11.11
CA LYS A 138 -12.16 3.63 -12.40
C LYS A 138 -10.77 3.64 -12.99
N MET A 139 -10.75 3.74 -14.33
CA MET A 139 -9.54 4.06 -15.08
C MET A 139 -9.36 5.56 -15.18
N PHE A 140 -8.12 6.03 -15.05
CA PHE A 140 -7.72 7.42 -15.14
C PHE A 140 -6.51 7.58 -16.04
N THR A 141 -6.54 8.49 -16.98
CA THR A 141 -5.34 9.04 -17.58
C THR A 141 -4.58 9.90 -16.57
N GLU A 142 -3.31 10.21 -16.80
CA GLU A 142 -2.52 11.08 -15.90
C GLU A 142 -3.21 12.42 -15.60
N ALA A 143 -3.84 13.02 -16.61
CA ALA A 143 -4.53 14.31 -16.50
C ALA A 143 -5.82 14.24 -15.67
N GLU A 144 -6.47 13.08 -15.63
CA GLU A 144 -7.74 12.86 -14.94
C GLU A 144 -7.56 12.38 -13.49
N ILE A 145 -6.35 11.98 -13.09
CA ILE A 145 -6.10 11.52 -11.71
C ILE A 145 -6.50 12.61 -10.73
N PRO A 146 -7.35 12.28 -9.74
CA PRO A 146 -7.79 13.23 -8.72
C PRO A 146 -6.68 13.42 -7.66
N TRP A 147 -5.62 14.12 -8.05
CA TRP A 147 -4.40 14.28 -7.26
C TRP A 147 -4.63 14.79 -5.83
N ASP A 148 -5.60 15.66 -5.63
CA ASP A 148 -5.90 16.22 -4.30
C ASP A 148 -6.77 15.29 -3.45
N ASP A 149 -7.44 14.32 -4.07
CA ASP A 149 -8.28 13.32 -3.42
C ASP A 149 -7.59 11.94 -3.31
N LEU A 150 -6.27 11.86 -3.48
CA LEU A 150 -5.53 10.64 -3.22
C LEU A 150 -5.42 10.37 -1.71
N ALA A 151 -5.69 9.14 -1.30
CA ALA A 151 -5.84 8.75 0.09
C ALA A 151 -4.53 8.91 0.89
N PHE A 152 -3.39 8.53 0.31
CA PHE A 152 -2.12 8.43 1.04
C PHE A 152 -0.96 9.02 0.23
N PRO A 153 0.06 9.58 0.92
CA PRO A 153 1.27 10.06 0.25
C PRO A 153 1.98 8.99 -0.56
N THR A 154 1.93 7.72 -0.11
CA THR A 154 2.55 6.59 -0.83
C THR A 154 1.94 6.37 -2.21
N ILE A 155 0.61 6.56 -2.35
CA ILE A 155 -0.07 6.45 -3.64
C ILE A 155 0.37 7.56 -4.58
N ARG A 156 0.33 8.81 -4.09
CA ARG A 156 0.81 9.97 -4.86
C ARG A 156 2.26 9.76 -5.33
N THR A 157 3.15 9.39 -4.41
CA THR A 157 4.57 9.17 -4.73
C THR A 157 4.75 8.06 -5.77
N THR A 158 4.03 6.94 -5.64
CA THR A 158 4.10 5.83 -6.61
C THR A 158 3.67 6.28 -8.01
N LEU A 159 2.55 7.03 -8.10
CA LEU A 159 2.04 7.55 -9.38
C LEU A 159 3.00 8.59 -9.99
N GLU A 160 3.49 9.54 -9.20
CA GLU A 160 4.45 10.57 -9.66
C GLU A 160 5.75 9.94 -10.21
N LEU A 161 6.31 8.94 -9.51
CA LEU A 161 7.48 8.20 -9.97
C LEU A 161 7.20 7.43 -11.26
N PHE A 162 6.02 6.81 -11.37
CA PHE A 162 5.65 6.06 -12.55
C PHE A 162 5.55 6.96 -13.79
N PHE A 163 4.88 8.09 -13.70
CA PHE A 163 4.75 9.01 -14.84
C PHE A 163 6.08 9.68 -15.19
N ALA A 164 6.94 9.96 -14.19
CA ALA A 164 8.30 10.43 -14.45
C ALA A 164 9.14 9.39 -15.20
N ASP A 165 9.10 8.13 -14.77
CA ASP A 165 9.80 7.04 -15.48
C ASP A 165 9.24 6.83 -16.89
N ARG A 166 7.94 7.01 -17.10
CA ARG A 166 7.32 6.89 -18.42
C ARG A 166 7.83 7.92 -19.42
N VAL A 167 8.12 9.13 -18.97
CA VAL A 167 8.77 10.13 -19.82
C VAL A 167 10.15 9.64 -20.25
N ASN A 168 10.94 9.13 -19.29
CA ASN A 168 12.27 8.58 -19.55
C ASN A 168 12.24 7.36 -20.49
N MET A 169 11.20 6.51 -20.38
CA MET A 169 10.98 5.36 -21.27
C MET A 169 10.84 5.78 -22.73
N ARG A 170 10.13 6.87 -23.02
CA ARG A 170 9.98 7.41 -24.38
C ARG A 170 11.29 7.91 -24.96
N GLU A 171 12.25 8.23 -24.12
CA GLU A 171 13.61 8.64 -24.47
C GLU A 171 14.61 7.48 -24.49
N GLY A 172 14.14 6.22 -24.39
CA GLY A 172 14.98 5.00 -24.43
C GLY A 172 15.46 4.51 -23.06
N GLY A 173 14.90 5.00 -21.98
CA GLY A 173 15.18 4.55 -20.62
C GLY A 173 14.46 3.26 -20.22
N SER A 174 14.33 3.02 -18.92
CA SER A 174 13.59 1.89 -18.35
C SER A 174 12.89 2.29 -17.06
N TYR A 175 11.77 1.62 -16.72
CA TYR A 175 11.18 1.74 -15.39
C TYR A 175 12.15 1.26 -14.32
N GLY A 176 12.46 2.15 -13.36
CA GLY A 176 13.33 1.88 -12.23
C GLY A 176 12.65 1.05 -11.14
N PHE A 177 13.45 0.68 -10.13
CA PHE A 177 12.94 0.30 -8.81
C PHE A 177 13.24 1.45 -7.86
N HIS A 178 12.22 1.93 -7.16
CA HIS A 178 12.33 3.09 -6.29
C HIS A 178 12.16 2.72 -4.82
N THR A 179 13.06 3.21 -3.97
CA THR A 179 12.94 3.07 -2.52
C THR A 179 13.08 4.45 -1.86
N LEU A 180 12.09 4.83 -1.04
CA LEU A 180 12.03 6.14 -0.39
C LEU A 180 11.43 6.04 1.02
N ASP A 181 11.70 7.08 1.82
CA ASP A 181 11.12 7.27 3.15
C ASP A 181 10.02 8.34 3.08
N ILE A 182 8.80 7.96 3.42
CA ILE A 182 7.65 8.86 3.50
C ILE A 182 7.58 9.43 4.92
N THR A 183 8.15 10.61 5.09
CA THR A 183 8.22 11.30 6.39
C THR A 183 7.15 12.39 6.56
N GLN A 184 6.53 12.83 5.46
CA GLN A 184 5.49 13.86 5.48
C GLN A 184 4.21 13.35 6.13
N PRO A 185 3.51 14.18 6.94
CA PRO A 185 2.18 13.82 7.44
C PRO A 185 1.18 13.77 6.28
N MET A 186 0.16 12.92 6.41
CA MET A 186 -1.02 13.01 5.55
C MET A 186 -1.59 14.43 5.63
N ARG A 187 -1.87 15.05 4.48
CA ARG A 187 -2.61 16.31 4.45
C ARG A 187 -3.96 16.06 5.15
N GLN A 188 -4.27 16.85 6.17
CA GLN A 188 -5.60 16.83 6.76
C GLN A 188 -6.55 17.39 5.70
N SER A 189 -7.62 16.65 5.40
CA SER A 189 -8.73 17.22 4.66
C SER A 189 -9.29 18.38 5.49
N VAL A 190 -9.23 19.58 4.97
CA VAL A 190 -10.02 20.69 5.51
C VAL A 190 -11.46 20.32 5.20
N ALA A 191 -12.20 19.87 6.24
CA ALA A 191 -13.65 19.74 6.13
C ALA A 191 -14.20 21.15 5.91
N THR A 192 -14.71 21.41 4.70
CA THR A 192 -15.57 22.55 4.37
C THR A 192 -17.01 22.18 4.65
#